data_40f2fed885aab9a5edb0b11a13871cb6
#
_entry.id   40f2fed885aab9a5edb0b11a13871cb6
#
_cell.length_a   1.000
_cell.length_b   1.000
_cell.length_c   1.000
_cell.angle_alpha   90.00
_cell.angle_beta   90.00
_cell.angle_gamma   90.00
#
_symmetry.space_group_name_H-M   'P 1'
#
loop_
_entity.id
_entity.type
_entity.pdbx_description
1 polymer ?
#
loop_
_entity_poly.entity_id
_entity_poly.type
_entity_poly.pdbx_seq_one_letter_code
_entity_poly.pdbx_strand_id
1 'polypeptide(L)'
;MSEKGSSIESAGIKILCIYGGISHMDKKVILISIDGLRPDAVETCGHPFVNTLRENGCYSPDASSVVPPVTLPAHTSIFYSVPPIRHGIITNDYMPPVRPIRGLAEQLERADKICAAFYGWEPMRHVWTSGNMKYSLFVNEYEEDNSDLLLTQEALSLIERKEPDFVYLYLVETDDKGGHDHGWMTSEYMHRVNNAFSCVQQVYEAVHDRYTIVITADHGGHDRGHGENIPEDMTIPMFFIGKEFPKAVQLHGLTLLDLAPTIADLMGIPKVGEWEGTSVLETLD
;
A
#
# COMPACT_ATOMS: atom_id res chain seq x y z
N MET A 1 10.07 49.19 62.22
CA MET A 1 8.79 48.47 61.84
C MET A 1 9.01 47.76 60.59
N SER A 2 9.23 46.48 60.66
CA SER A 2 9.53 45.61 59.57
C SER A 2 8.32 44.72 59.28
N GLU A 3 7.80 44.79 58.09
CA GLU A 3 6.81 43.77 57.63
C GLU A 3 7.50 42.69 56.84
N LYS A 4 7.35 41.49 57.34
CA LYS A 4 7.78 40.27 56.68
C LYS A 4 6.73 39.86 55.66
N GLY A 5 7.06 39.87 54.39
CA GLY A 5 6.28 39.20 53.36
C GLY A 5 6.61 37.71 53.31
N SER A 6 5.63 36.86 53.53
CA SER A 6 5.73 35.41 53.41
C SER A 6 5.59 35.01 51.94
N SER A 7 6.62 34.42 51.39
CA SER A 7 6.57 33.73 50.10
C SER A 7 5.94 32.35 50.28
N ILE A 8 4.85 32.10 49.57
CA ILE A 8 4.26 30.75 49.43
C ILE A 8 4.94 30.10 48.23
N GLU A 9 5.80 29.13 48.51
CA GLU A 9 6.32 28.23 47.47
C GLU A 9 5.22 27.19 47.09
N SER A 10 4.71 27.30 45.90
CA SER A 10 3.88 26.26 45.31
C SER A 10 4.75 25.11 44.84
N ALA A 11 4.60 23.95 45.45
CA ALA A 11 5.23 22.71 45.03
C ALA A 11 4.71 22.29 43.65
N GLY A 12 5.47 22.60 42.61
CA GLY A 12 5.21 22.14 41.26
C GLY A 12 5.50 20.63 41.16
N ILE A 13 4.45 19.83 41.05
CA ILE A 13 4.56 18.43 40.69
C ILE A 13 5.00 18.37 39.20
N LYS A 14 6.28 18.11 38.96
CA LYS A 14 6.76 17.73 37.64
C LYS A 14 6.35 16.28 37.39
N ILE A 15 5.27 16.09 36.65
CA ILE A 15 4.97 14.78 36.06
C ILE A 15 5.99 14.57 34.95
N LEU A 16 7.01 13.79 35.26
CA LEU A 16 7.97 13.32 34.27
C LEU A 16 7.29 12.19 33.51
N CYS A 17 6.62 12.50 32.39
CA CYS A 17 6.22 11.49 31.42
C CYS A 17 7.51 10.94 30.78
N ILE A 18 8.03 9.85 31.33
CA ILE A 18 9.06 9.06 30.65
C ILE A 18 8.34 8.27 29.57
N TYR A 19 8.08 8.90 28.43
CA TYR A 19 7.91 8.16 27.19
C TYR A 19 9.30 7.63 26.85
N GLY A 20 9.50 6.32 26.99
CA GLY A 20 10.64 5.61 26.43
C GLY A 20 10.57 5.82 24.93
N GLY A 21 11.26 6.84 24.43
CA GLY A 21 11.36 7.11 23.01
C GLY A 21 12.17 6.01 22.35
N ILE A 22 11.49 5.03 21.76
CA ILE A 22 12.01 4.40 20.57
C ILE A 22 12.08 5.56 19.58
N SER A 23 13.28 5.95 19.19
CA SER A 23 13.49 6.89 18.11
C SER A 23 12.83 6.29 16.87
N HIS A 24 11.58 6.66 16.61
CA HIS A 24 10.96 6.44 15.31
C HIS A 24 11.78 7.28 14.32
N MET A 25 12.77 6.65 13.70
CA MET A 25 13.34 7.21 12.49
C MET A 25 12.16 7.39 11.54
N ASP A 26 12.08 8.56 10.91
CA ASP A 26 11.08 8.84 9.86
C ASP A 26 11.23 7.80 8.75
N LYS A 27 10.43 6.72 8.84
CA LYS A 27 10.52 5.60 7.90
C LYS A 27 9.84 5.99 6.62
N LYS A 28 10.48 5.61 5.52
CA LYS A 28 9.96 5.78 4.18
C LYS A 28 9.34 4.48 3.72
N VAL A 29 8.18 4.57 3.07
CA VAL A 29 7.42 3.39 2.64
C VAL A 29 7.10 3.48 1.15
N ILE A 30 7.28 2.36 0.44
CA ILE A 30 6.75 2.16 -0.91
C ILE A 30 5.67 1.11 -0.84
N LEU A 31 4.46 1.46 -1.28
CA LEU A 31 3.37 0.54 -1.53
C LEU A 31 3.28 0.27 -3.02
N ILE A 32 3.45 -0.98 -3.42
CA ILE A 32 3.30 -1.45 -4.81
C ILE A 32 2.03 -2.28 -4.88
N SER A 33 1.10 -1.89 -5.75
CA SER A 33 -0.08 -2.69 -6.10
C SER A 33 0.09 -3.24 -7.50
N ILE A 34 -0.03 -4.56 -7.66
CA ILE A 34 -0.01 -5.25 -8.94
C ILE A 34 -1.44 -5.69 -9.22
N ASP A 35 -2.10 -5.06 -10.18
CA ASP A 35 -3.50 -5.28 -10.49
C ASP A 35 -3.76 -6.72 -10.95
N GLY A 36 -4.83 -7.32 -10.45
CA GLY A 36 -5.26 -8.64 -10.85
C GLY A 36 -4.29 -9.79 -10.56
N LEU A 37 -3.30 -9.60 -9.65
CA LEU A 37 -2.28 -10.62 -9.37
C LEU A 37 -2.82 -11.71 -8.44
N ARG A 38 -2.84 -12.95 -8.93
CA ARG A 38 -3.23 -14.15 -8.16
C ARG A 38 -2.05 -14.77 -7.41
N PRO A 39 -2.27 -15.33 -6.20
CA PRO A 39 -1.21 -16.03 -5.45
C PRO A 39 -0.65 -17.26 -6.17
N ASP A 40 -1.49 -18.02 -6.87
CA ASP A 40 -1.04 -19.21 -7.64
C ASP A 40 -0.20 -18.83 -8.87
N ALA A 41 -0.41 -17.64 -9.43
CA ALA A 41 0.50 -17.09 -10.42
C ALA A 41 1.87 -16.75 -9.82
N VAL A 42 1.93 -16.21 -8.62
CA VAL A 42 3.20 -15.98 -7.90
C VAL A 42 3.96 -17.28 -7.69
N GLU A 43 3.26 -18.37 -7.35
CA GLU A 43 3.87 -19.69 -7.16
C GLU A 43 4.43 -20.29 -8.47
N THR A 44 3.78 -20.00 -9.58
CA THR A 44 4.04 -20.70 -10.86
C THR A 44 4.73 -19.85 -11.92
N CYS A 45 4.89 -18.52 -11.71
CA CYS A 45 5.51 -17.63 -12.70
C CYS A 45 6.98 -17.97 -13.01
N GLY A 46 7.67 -18.62 -12.07
CA GLY A 46 9.08 -18.99 -12.23
C GLY A 46 10.05 -17.81 -12.14
N HIS A 47 9.60 -16.61 -11.75
CA HIS A 47 10.48 -15.46 -11.58
C HIS A 47 11.39 -15.63 -10.37
N PRO A 48 12.73 -15.64 -10.51
CA PRO A 48 13.64 -16.00 -9.41
C PRO A 48 13.58 -15.01 -8.23
N PHE A 49 13.21 -13.77 -8.49
CA PHE A 49 13.12 -12.71 -7.49
C PHE A 49 12.00 -12.94 -6.44
N VAL A 50 10.98 -13.74 -6.75
CA VAL A 50 9.92 -14.10 -5.78
C VAL A 50 10.51 -14.78 -4.55
N ASN A 51 11.51 -15.66 -4.72
CA ASN A 51 12.19 -16.30 -3.58
C ASN A 51 12.95 -15.27 -2.74
N THR A 52 13.58 -14.28 -3.37
CA THR A 52 14.26 -13.19 -2.65
C THR A 52 13.26 -12.40 -1.78
N LEU A 53 12.07 -12.11 -2.26
CA LEU A 53 11.02 -11.44 -1.48
C LEU A 53 10.62 -12.28 -0.26
N ARG A 54 10.37 -13.59 -0.45
CA ARG A 54 9.99 -14.51 0.64
C ARG A 54 11.08 -14.65 1.70
N GLU A 55 12.33 -14.71 1.29
CA GLU A 55 13.49 -14.87 2.19
C GLU A 55 13.82 -13.61 2.97
N ASN A 56 13.48 -12.42 2.47
CA ASN A 56 13.88 -11.14 3.05
C ASN A 56 12.78 -10.39 3.79
N GLY A 57 11.59 -10.97 3.92
CA GLY A 57 10.46 -10.35 4.63
C GLY A 57 9.40 -11.34 5.08
N CYS A 58 8.25 -10.79 5.45
CA CYS A 58 7.02 -11.56 5.65
C CYS A 58 6.23 -11.62 4.36
N TYR A 59 5.47 -12.68 4.17
CA TYR A 59 4.55 -12.78 3.05
C TYR A 59 3.26 -13.50 3.44
N SER A 60 2.16 -13.13 2.80
CA SER A 60 0.87 -13.84 2.88
C SER A 60 0.48 -14.32 1.49
N PRO A 61 0.27 -15.65 1.30
CA PRO A 61 -0.21 -16.20 0.04
C PRO A 61 -1.74 -16.21 -0.04
N ASP A 62 -2.44 -15.86 1.04
CA ASP A 62 -3.87 -16.05 1.21
C ASP A 62 -4.56 -14.83 1.84
N ALA A 63 -4.01 -13.65 1.62
CA ALA A 63 -4.68 -12.42 2.01
C ALA A 63 -5.97 -12.23 1.21
N SER A 64 -6.90 -11.46 1.75
CA SER A 64 -8.22 -11.26 1.16
C SER A 64 -8.41 -9.86 0.59
N SER A 65 -8.92 -9.79 -0.62
CA SER A 65 -9.51 -8.58 -1.18
C SER A 65 -10.83 -8.23 -0.50
N VAL A 66 -11.51 -7.22 -1.00
CA VAL A 66 -12.83 -6.73 -0.53
C VAL A 66 -13.95 -7.13 -1.49
N VAL A 67 -15.20 -7.04 -1.05
CA VAL A 67 -16.37 -7.34 -1.89
C VAL A 67 -17.06 -6.02 -2.30
N PRO A 68 -17.19 -5.77 -3.61
CA PRO A 68 -16.72 -6.55 -4.75
C PRO A 68 -15.20 -6.42 -4.94
N PRO A 69 -14.52 -7.49 -5.43
CA PRO A 69 -13.10 -7.45 -5.80
C PRO A 69 -12.94 -6.79 -7.18
N VAL A 70 -13.02 -5.47 -7.16
CA VAL A 70 -12.97 -4.58 -8.32
C VAL A 70 -11.98 -3.47 -8.02
N THR A 71 -11.26 -3.02 -9.01
CA THR A 71 -10.09 -2.13 -8.90
C THR A 71 -10.32 -0.89 -8.03
N LEU A 72 -11.25 -0.01 -8.39
CA LEU A 72 -11.47 1.24 -7.65
C LEU A 72 -12.03 1.02 -6.23
N PRO A 73 -13.01 0.13 -5.99
CA PRO A 73 -13.42 -0.30 -4.66
C PRO A 73 -12.27 -0.82 -3.80
N ALA A 74 -11.45 -1.72 -4.35
CA ALA A 74 -10.34 -2.34 -3.63
C ALA A 74 -9.26 -1.31 -3.26
N HIS A 75 -8.83 -0.49 -4.21
CA HIS A 75 -7.86 0.58 -3.95
C HIS A 75 -8.39 1.64 -2.98
N THR A 76 -9.67 1.98 -3.05
CA THR A 76 -10.29 2.84 -2.04
C THR A 76 -10.21 2.18 -0.66
N SER A 77 -10.48 0.88 -0.55
CA SER A 77 -10.36 0.16 0.71
C SER A 77 -8.92 0.10 1.23
N ILE A 78 -7.91 -0.05 0.36
CA ILE A 78 -6.49 0.04 0.74
C ILE A 78 -6.18 1.37 1.43
N PHE A 79 -6.64 2.48 0.89
CA PHE A 79 -6.32 3.81 1.41
C PHE A 79 -7.21 4.25 2.58
N TYR A 80 -8.43 3.73 2.68
CA TYR A 80 -9.39 4.15 3.70
C TYR A 80 -9.58 3.12 4.82
N SER A 81 -9.01 1.92 4.68
CA SER A 81 -9.11 0.83 5.66
C SER A 81 -10.54 0.51 6.10
N VAL A 82 -11.48 0.60 5.16
CA VAL A 82 -12.88 0.21 5.35
C VAL A 82 -13.41 -0.50 4.10
N PRO A 83 -14.40 -1.40 4.22
CA PRO A 83 -14.94 -2.12 3.07
C PRO A 83 -15.77 -1.21 2.14
N PRO A 84 -15.98 -1.63 0.86
CA PRO A 84 -16.72 -0.87 -0.13
C PRO A 84 -18.10 -0.39 0.31
N ILE A 85 -18.82 -1.19 1.09
CA ILE A 85 -20.13 -0.81 1.64
C ILE A 85 -20.05 0.42 2.59
N ARG A 86 -18.89 0.66 3.21
CA ARG A 86 -18.66 1.78 4.12
C ARG A 86 -18.25 3.05 3.38
N HIS A 87 -17.33 2.98 2.43
CA HIS A 87 -16.89 4.15 1.68
C HIS A 87 -17.80 4.46 0.48
N GLY A 88 -18.65 3.51 0.04
CA GLY A 88 -19.68 3.72 -0.98
C GLY A 88 -19.18 3.60 -2.43
N ILE A 89 -17.91 3.32 -2.67
CA ILE A 89 -17.36 3.04 -4.01
C ILE A 89 -17.47 1.54 -4.24
N ILE A 90 -18.38 1.11 -5.13
CA ILE A 90 -18.69 -0.30 -5.37
C ILE A 90 -18.50 -0.72 -6.83
N THR A 91 -18.10 0.19 -7.70
CA THR A 91 -17.79 -0.03 -9.11
C THR A 91 -16.56 0.80 -9.50
N ASN A 92 -16.08 0.63 -10.72
CA ASN A 92 -15.03 1.49 -11.30
C ASN A 92 -15.52 2.90 -11.68
N ASP A 93 -16.81 3.18 -11.52
CA ASP A 93 -17.36 4.53 -11.67
C ASP A 93 -17.28 5.27 -10.32
N TYR A 94 -16.49 6.34 -10.28
CA TYR A 94 -16.30 7.10 -9.05
C TYR A 94 -17.56 7.85 -8.64
N MET A 95 -17.99 7.65 -7.40
CA MET A 95 -19.07 8.38 -6.74
C MET A 95 -18.52 9.06 -5.48
N PRO A 96 -18.57 10.39 -5.38
CA PRO A 96 -18.09 11.07 -4.17
C PRO A 96 -18.81 10.56 -2.91
N PRO A 97 -18.10 10.15 -1.86
CA PRO A 97 -18.72 9.66 -0.65
C PRO A 97 -19.51 10.78 0.05
N VAL A 98 -20.75 10.47 0.46
CA VAL A 98 -21.63 11.42 1.19
C VAL A 98 -21.09 11.69 2.62
N ARG A 99 -20.40 10.71 3.20
CA ARG A 99 -19.73 10.81 4.49
C ARG A 99 -18.29 10.36 4.30
N PRO A 100 -17.40 11.28 3.94
CA PRO A 100 -16.01 10.92 3.69
C PRO A 100 -15.34 10.44 4.99
N ILE A 101 -14.63 9.34 4.88
CA ILE A 101 -13.72 8.83 5.89
C ILE A 101 -12.34 9.39 5.56
N ARG A 102 -11.56 9.74 6.55
CA ARG A 102 -10.19 10.19 6.31
C ARG A 102 -9.31 9.02 5.88
N GLY A 103 -8.68 9.15 4.72
CA GLY A 103 -7.80 8.14 4.15
C GLY A 103 -6.33 8.30 4.58
N LEU A 104 -5.52 7.29 4.23
CA LEU A 104 -4.08 7.27 4.49
C LEU A 104 -3.36 8.49 3.88
N ALA A 105 -3.66 8.84 2.63
CA ALA A 105 -3.03 9.96 1.95
C ALA A 105 -3.26 11.29 2.67
N GLU A 106 -4.48 11.52 3.20
CA GLU A 106 -4.78 12.70 4.01
C GLU A 106 -4.06 12.67 5.36
N GLN A 107 -3.94 11.50 6.00
CA GLN A 107 -3.21 11.36 7.27
C GLN A 107 -1.72 11.65 7.08
N LEU A 108 -1.13 11.17 5.99
CA LEU A 108 0.26 11.44 5.64
C LEU A 108 0.51 12.94 5.40
N GLU A 109 -0.37 13.61 4.63
CA GLU A 109 -0.28 15.05 4.41
C GLU A 109 -0.37 15.85 5.73
N ARG A 110 -1.29 15.48 6.61
CA ARG A 110 -1.45 16.12 7.94
C ARG A 110 -0.24 15.93 8.85
N ALA A 111 0.56 14.91 8.60
CA ALA A 111 1.84 14.66 9.26
C ALA A 111 3.04 15.26 8.51
N ASP A 112 2.79 16.18 7.57
CA ASP A 112 3.80 16.85 6.74
C ASP A 112 4.68 15.87 5.93
N LYS A 113 4.16 14.66 5.60
CA LYS A 113 4.87 13.68 4.79
C LYS A 113 4.78 14.02 3.29
N ILE A 114 5.87 13.83 2.60
CA ILE A 114 5.94 14.02 1.14
C ILE A 114 5.50 12.73 0.46
N CYS A 115 4.36 12.77 -0.22
CA CYS A 115 3.77 11.63 -0.90
C CYS A 115 3.90 11.74 -2.42
N ALA A 116 4.10 10.59 -3.08
CA ALA A 116 4.14 10.46 -4.52
C ALA A 116 3.25 9.29 -4.99
N ALA A 117 2.60 9.43 -6.15
CA ALA A 117 1.81 8.38 -6.78
C ALA A 117 2.15 8.24 -8.27
N PHE A 118 2.29 6.99 -8.71
CA PHE A 118 2.56 6.59 -10.09
C PHE A 118 1.54 5.54 -10.49
N TYR A 119 0.76 5.77 -11.53
CA TYR A 119 -0.37 4.91 -11.87
C TYR A 119 -0.68 4.87 -13.37
N GLY A 120 -1.11 3.71 -13.87
CA GLY A 120 -1.39 3.44 -15.27
C GLY A 120 -2.86 3.65 -15.68
N TRP A 121 -3.78 3.64 -14.72
CA TRP A 121 -5.20 3.72 -14.96
C TRP A 121 -5.79 5.01 -14.36
N GLU A 122 -6.47 5.81 -15.19
CA GLU A 122 -6.88 7.18 -14.88
C GLU A 122 -7.78 7.33 -13.63
N PRO A 123 -8.78 6.44 -13.39
CA PRO A 123 -9.65 6.58 -12.23
C PRO A 123 -8.95 6.51 -10.87
N MET A 124 -7.70 6.04 -10.80
CA MET A 124 -6.90 6.04 -9.57
C MET A 124 -6.74 7.42 -8.95
N ARG A 125 -6.83 8.49 -9.73
CA ARG A 125 -6.81 9.88 -9.22
C ARG A 125 -7.89 10.16 -8.17
N HIS A 126 -8.95 9.37 -8.14
CA HIS A 126 -10.06 9.54 -7.21
C HIS A 126 -9.85 8.87 -5.85
N VAL A 127 -8.83 8.00 -5.72
CA VAL A 127 -8.52 7.29 -4.48
C VAL A 127 -8.00 8.23 -3.40
N TRP A 128 -7.38 9.35 -3.78
CA TRP A 128 -6.90 10.39 -2.87
C TRP A 128 -7.42 11.77 -3.25
N THR A 129 -7.53 12.65 -2.27
CA THR A 129 -7.92 14.04 -2.52
C THR A 129 -6.79 14.79 -3.24
N SER A 130 -7.16 15.67 -4.17
CA SER A 130 -6.20 16.54 -4.86
C SER A 130 -5.35 17.31 -3.84
N GLY A 131 -4.03 17.21 -3.98
CA GLY A 131 -3.06 17.84 -3.08
C GLY A 131 -2.41 16.88 -2.07
N ASN A 132 -3.05 15.78 -1.69
CA ASN A 132 -2.46 14.81 -0.77
C ASN A 132 -1.23 14.09 -1.36
N MET A 133 -1.17 13.91 -2.69
CA MET A 133 0.01 13.44 -3.39
C MET A 133 0.76 14.64 -3.97
N LYS A 134 1.88 15.02 -3.35
CA LYS A 134 2.69 16.16 -3.81
C LYS A 134 3.26 15.95 -5.21
N TYR A 135 3.55 14.70 -5.54
CA TYR A 135 3.97 14.29 -6.88
C TYR A 135 2.99 13.24 -7.38
N SER A 136 2.53 13.39 -8.61
CA SER A 136 1.61 12.46 -9.22
C SER A 136 1.91 12.34 -10.71
N LEU A 137 2.11 11.11 -11.20
CA LEU A 137 2.32 10.82 -12.61
C LEU A 137 1.32 9.76 -13.06
N PHE A 138 0.55 10.11 -14.07
CA PHE A 138 -0.30 9.20 -14.80
C PHE A 138 0.32 8.88 -16.16
N VAL A 139 0.43 7.60 -16.49
CA VAL A 139 0.82 7.09 -17.81
C VAL A 139 -0.34 6.22 -18.31
N ASN A 140 -0.97 6.64 -19.40
CA ASN A 140 -2.13 5.93 -19.93
C ASN A 140 -1.71 4.56 -20.48
N GLU A 141 -2.09 3.48 -19.82
CA GLU A 141 -1.75 2.11 -20.24
C GLU A 141 -2.31 1.71 -21.61
N TYR A 142 -3.44 2.30 -22.01
CA TYR A 142 -4.04 2.05 -23.34
C TYR A 142 -3.26 2.68 -24.49
N GLU A 143 -2.37 3.61 -24.19
CA GLU A 143 -1.54 4.30 -25.19
C GLU A 143 -0.06 3.89 -25.10
N GLU A 144 0.35 3.21 -24.00
CA GLU A 144 1.73 2.86 -23.71
C GLU A 144 1.89 1.35 -23.45
N ASP A 145 2.61 0.66 -24.30
CA ASP A 145 2.75 -0.81 -24.23
C ASP A 145 3.55 -1.32 -23.01
N ASN A 146 4.39 -0.46 -22.41
CA ASN A 146 5.24 -0.78 -21.28
C ASN A 146 5.01 0.23 -20.14
N SER A 147 3.76 0.55 -19.87
CA SER A 147 3.35 1.54 -18.86
C SER A 147 3.91 1.23 -17.47
N ASP A 148 3.89 -0.04 -17.04
CA ASP A 148 4.43 -0.48 -15.75
C ASP A 148 5.93 -0.22 -15.61
N LEU A 149 6.70 -0.51 -16.66
CA LEU A 149 8.14 -0.24 -16.66
C LEU A 149 8.43 1.26 -16.65
N LEU A 150 7.70 2.04 -17.44
CA LEU A 150 7.86 3.49 -17.49
C LEU A 150 7.52 4.13 -16.13
N LEU A 151 6.40 3.74 -15.52
CA LEU A 151 6.01 4.20 -14.19
C LEU A 151 7.06 3.85 -13.13
N THR A 152 7.63 2.65 -13.20
CA THR A 152 8.69 2.20 -12.30
C THR A 152 9.95 3.06 -12.45
N GLN A 153 10.39 3.33 -13.68
CA GLN A 153 11.57 4.18 -13.95
C GLN A 153 11.37 5.61 -13.48
N GLU A 154 10.20 6.19 -13.71
CA GLU A 154 9.86 7.54 -13.25
C GLU A 154 9.75 7.62 -11.71
N ALA A 155 9.21 6.58 -11.07
CA ALA A 155 9.19 6.49 -9.61
C ALA A 155 10.61 6.47 -9.04
N LEU A 156 11.49 5.64 -9.58
CA LEU A 156 12.88 5.56 -9.15
C LEU A 156 13.63 6.88 -9.39
N SER A 157 13.42 7.51 -10.53
CA SER A 157 13.98 8.83 -10.84
C SER A 157 13.51 9.93 -9.87
N LEU A 158 12.24 9.90 -9.46
CA LEU A 158 11.73 10.82 -8.44
C LEU A 158 12.32 10.52 -7.07
N ILE A 159 12.37 9.24 -6.68
CA ILE A 159 12.93 8.81 -5.39
C ILE A 159 14.37 9.28 -5.25
N GLU A 160 15.20 9.14 -6.28
CA GLU A 160 16.59 9.61 -6.25
C GLU A 160 16.71 11.12 -6.09
N ARG A 161 15.82 11.90 -6.72
CA ARG A 161 15.88 13.36 -6.71
C ARG A 161 15.19 14.03 -5.52
N LYS A 162 14.17 13.40 -4.95
CA LYS A 162 13.25 14.03 -3.98
C LYS A 162 13.05 13.26 -2.70
N GLU A 163 13.41 11.97 -2.69
CA GLU A 163 13.29 11.09 -1.53
C GLU A 163 11.93 11.23 -0.80
N PRO A 164 10.78 11.07 -1.47
CA PRO A 164 9.47 11.17 -0.82
C PRO A 164 9.38 10.19 0.36
N ASP A 165 8.54 10.52 1.35
CA ASP A 165 8.34 9.66 2.52
C ASP A 165 7.44 8.47 2.22
N PHE A 166 6.45 8.67 1.35
CA PHE A 166 5.55 7.63 0.86
C PHE A 166 5.48 7.64 -0.65
N VAL A 167 5.61 6.46 -1.25
CA VAL A 167 5.43 6.25 -2.70
C VAL A 167 4.38 5.19 -2.91
N TYR A 168 3.40 5.49 -3.73
CA TYR A 168 2.46 4.52 -4.28
C TYR A 168 2.79 4.25 -5.73
N LEU A 169 3.06 2.99 -6.06
CA LEU A 169 3.31 2.52 -7.43
C LEU A 169 2.26 1.49 -7.80
N TYR A 170 1.44 1.80 -8.79
CA TYR A 170 0.39 0.93 -9.28
C TYR A 170 0.73 0.41 -10.67
N LEU A 171 0.93 -0.90 -10.75
CA LEU A 171 1.25 -1.67 -11.95
C LEU A 171 -0.02 -2.35 -12.46
N VAL A 172 -0.46 -2.03 -13.66
CA VAL A 172 -1.81 -2.34 -14.16
C VAL A 172 -1.82 -3.41 -15.25
N GLU A 173 -0.69 -3.63 -15.95
CA GLU A 173 -0.66 -4.47 -17.16
C GLU A 173 -0.98 -5.94 -16.89
N THR A 174 -0.83 -6.42 -15.67
CA THR A 174 -1.16 -7.81 -15.30
C THR A 174 -2.65 -8.07 -15.41
N ASP A 175 -3.49 -7.13 -14.97
CA ASP A 175 -4.93 -7.21 -15.10
C ASP A 175 -5.39 -6.98 -16.54
N ASP A 176 -5.14 -5.79 -17.08
CA ASP A 176 -5.71 -5.37 -18.37
C ASP A 176 -5.13 -6.16 -19.54
N LYS A 177 -3.81 -6.04 -19.78
CA LYS A 177 -3.13 -6.68 -20.91
C LYS A 177 -2.91 -8.18 -20.71
N GLY A 178 -2.86 -8.66 -19.47
CA GLY A 178 -2.75 -10.09 -19.16
C GLY A 178 -4.11 -10.75 -19.00
N GLY A 179 -4.85 -10.36 -17.98
CA GLY A 179 -6.11 -10.96 -17.59
C GLY A 179 -7.24 -10.71 -18.58
N HIS A 180 -7.62 -9.46 -18.79
CA HIS A 180 -8.76 -9.12 -19.64
C HIS A 180 -8.52 -9.44 -21.10
N ASP A 181 -7.33 -9.16 -21.65
CA ASP A 181 -7.04 -9.41 -23.05
C ASP A 181 -6.84 -10.90 -23.39
N HIS A 182 -6.21 -11.66 -22.49
CA HIS A 182 -5.78 -13.04 -22.79
C HIS A 182 -6.36 -14.10 -21.84
N GLY A 183 -6.78 -13.72 -20.65
CA GLY A 183 -7.29 -14.61 -19.60
C GLY A 183 -6.26 -14.91 -18.53
N TRP A 184 -6.75 -14.96 -17.26
CA TRP A 184 -5.93 -15.30 -16.11
C TRP A 184 -5.29 -16.69 -16.26
N MET A 185 -4.08 -16.81 -15.77
CA MET A 185 -3.25 -18.03 -15.78
C MET A 185 -2.83 -18.52 -17.17
N THR A 186 -3.07 -17.75 -18.24
CA THR A 186 -2.51 -18.03 -19.58
C THR A 186 -1.02 -17.68 -19.64
N SER A 187 -0.33 -18.08 -20.71
CA SER A 187 1.08 -17.73 -20.94
C SER A 187 1.31 -16.22 -21.02
N GLU A 188 0.38 -15.49 -21.62
CA GLU A 188 0.42 -14.04 -21.77
C GLU A 188 0.24 -13.33 -20.43
N TYR A 189 -0.72 -13.78 -19.61
CA TYR A 189 -0.88 -13.31 -18.24
C TYR A 189 0.39 -13.55 -17.42
N MET A 190 0.95 -14.78 -17.47
CA MET A 190 2.19 -15.12 -16.78
C MET A 190 3.39 -14.29 -17.26
N HIS A 191 3.40 -13.91 -18.54
CA HIS A 191 4.40 -12.97 -19.05
C HIS A 191 4.28 -11.60 -18.39
N ARG A 192 3.06 -11.05 -18.24
CA ARG A 192 2.82 -9.78 -17.56
C ARG A 192 3.16 -9.87 -16.06
N VAL A 193 2.82 -10.97 -15.39
CA VAL A 193 3.26 -11.24 -14.01
C VAL A 193 4.78 -11.17 -13.87
N ASN A 194 5.53 -11.79 -14.79
CA ASN A 194 6.99 -11.72 -14.78
C ASN A 194 7.52 -10.31 -15.04
N ASN A 195 6.88 -9.52 -15.91
CA ASN A 195 7.23 -8.12 -16.12
C ASN A 195 7.00 -7.28 -14.85
N ALA A 196 5.86 -7.47 -14.17
CA ALA A 196 5.57 -6.80 -12.91
C ALA A 196 6.62 -7.15 -11.85
N PHE A 197 7.00 -8.42 -11.69
CA PHE A 197 8.08 -8.79 -10.75
C PHE A 197 9.45 -8.24 -11.16
N SER A 198 9.72 -8.05 -12.46
CA SER A 198 10.93 -7.37 -12.91
C SER A 198 10.92 -5.88 -12.53
N CYS A 199 9.77 -5.22 -12.54
CA CYS A 199 9.59 -3.86 -12.02
C CYS A 199 9.82 -3.81 -10.49
N VAL A 200 9.21 -4.74 -9.75
CA VAL A 200 9.39 -4.86 -8.30
C VAL A 200 10.86 -5.10 -7.95
N GLN A 201 11.57 -5.95 -8.71
CA GLN A 201 12.99 -6.19 -8.51
C GLN A 201 13.82 -4.92 -8.68
N GLN A 202 13.56 -4.11 -9.71
CA GLN A 202 14.24 -2.82 -9.91
C GLN A 202 14.03 -1.89 -8.71
N VAL A 203 12.79 -1.81 -8.19
CA VAL A 203 12.49 -1.02 -6.99
C VAL A 203 13.27 -1.55 -5.79
N TYR A 204 13.21 -2.86 -5.54
CA TYR A 204 13.92 -3.48 -4.43
C TYR A 204 15.43 -3.21 -4.48
N GLU A 205 16.07 -3.46 -5.61
CA GLU A 205 17.51 -3.27 -5.78
C GLU A 205 17.95 -1.82 -5.55
N ALA A 206 17.09 -0.87 -5.90
CA ALA A 206 17.40 0.55 -5.76
C ALA A 206 17.20 1.10 -4.34
N VAL A 207 16.26 0.54 -3.53
CA VAL A 207 15.80 1.27 -2.33
C VAL A 207 15.57 0.43 -1.08
N HIS A 208 15.74 -0.90 -1.09
CA HIS A 208 15.40 -1.79 0.05
C HIS A 208 16.19 -1.49 1.33
N ASP A 209 17.28 -0.77 1.26
CA ASP A 209 18.07 -0.30 2.39
C ASP A 209 17.52 0.97 3.04
N ARG A 210 16.70 1.75 2.30
CA ARG A 210 16.17 3.06 2.69
C ARG A 210 14.65 3.09 2.88
N TYR A 211 13.93 2.19 2.21
CA TYR A 211 12.47 2.11 2.23
C TYR A 211 12.00 0.74 2.73
N THR A 212 10.92 0.75 3.50
CA THR A 212 10.10 -0.45 3.69
C THR A 212 9.23 -0.62 2.46
N ILE A 213 9.24 -1.82 1.87
CA ILE A 213 8.49 -2.14 0.64
C ILE A 213 7.33 -3.04 1.01
N VAL A 214 6.13 -2.61 0.67
CA VAL A 214 4.89 -3.38 0.80
C VAL A 214 4.37 -3.66 -0.60
N ILE A 215 4.10 -4.93 -0.91
CA ILE A 215 3.59 -5.36 -2.21
C ILE A 215 2.28 -6.08 -2.00
N THR A 216 1.27 -5.79 -2.81
CA THR A 216 -0.02 -6.44 -2.79
C THR A 216 -0.62 -6.52 -4.19
N ALA A 217 -1.74 -7.22 -4.31
CA ALA A 217 -2.71 -7.02 -5.38
C ALA A 217 -3.97 -6.37 -4.80
N ASP A 218 -4.82 -5.86 -5.65
CA ASP A 218 -6.15 -5.36 -5.28
C ASP A 218 -7.22 -6.46 -5.38
N HIS A 219 -7.12 -7.34 -6.36
CA HIS A 219 -7.93 -8.54 -6.56
C HIS A 219 -7.16 -9.59 -7.38
N GLY A 220 -7.74 -10.75 -7.57
CA GLY A 220 -7.33 -11.74 -8.55
C GLY A 220 -8.21 -11.68 -9.80
N GLY A 221 -8.53 -12.83 -10.38
CA GLY A 221 -9.44 -12.92 -11.53
C GLY A 221 -9.52 -14.32 -12.09
N HIS A 222 -10.51 -14.55 -12.95
CA HIS A 222 -10.77 -15.83 -13.61
C HIS A 222 -11.24 -15.60 -15.05
N ASP A 223 -11.03 -16.59 -15.90
CA ASP A 223 -11.30 -16.45 -17.33
C ASP A 223 -10.74 -15.14 -17.91
N ARG A 224 -11.58 -14.18 -18.23
CA ARG A 224 -11.22 -12.82 -18.69
C ARG A 224 -11.92 -11.73 -17.89
N GLY A 225 -12.18 -11.97 -16.61
CA GLY A 225 -12.89 -11.03 -15.74
C GLY A 225 -12.62 -11.26 -14.28
N HIS A 226 -13.17 -10.40 -13.47
CA HIS A 226 -13.13 -10.43 -12.00
C HIS A 226 -14.36 -9.72 -11.43
N GLY A 227 -14.52 -9.71 -10.11
CA GLY A 227 -15.62 -9.01 -9.43
C GLY A 227 -16.58 -9.95 -8.72
N GLU A 228 -16.36 -11.24 -8.78
CA GLU A 228 -17.15 -12.25 -8.10
C GLU A 228 -16.56 -12.59 -6.71
N ASN A 229 -17.42 -12.94 -5.77
CA ASN A 229 -16.98 -13.36 -4.44
C ASN A 229 -16.56 -14.85 -4.46
N ILE A 230 -15.51 -15.14 -5.23
CA ILE A 230 -14.93 -16.49 -5.39
C ILE A 230 -13.42 -16.43 -5.06
N PRO A 231 -12.80 -17.56 -4.70
CA PRO A 231 -11.39 -17.57 -4.31
C PRO A 231 -10.44 -16.99 -5.35
N GLU A 232 -10.70 -17.22 -6.63
CA GLU A 232 -9.87 -16.75 -7.75
C GLU A 232 -9.79 -15.22 -7.84
N ASP A 233 -10.87 -14.51 -7.48
CA ASP A 233 -10.95 -13.06 -7.50
C ASP A 233 -10.58 -12.46 -6.15
N MET A 234 -10.89 -13.17 -5.06
CA MET A 234 -10.79 -12.64 -3.70
C MET A 234 -9.42 -12.86 -3.06
N THR A 235 -8.67 -13.91 -3.46
CA THR A 235 -7.40 -14.24 -2.81
C THR A 235 -6.25 -13.52 -3.48
N ILE A 236 -5.46 -12.81 -2.68
CA ILE A 236 -4.36 -11.97 -3.14
C ILE A 236 -3.07 -12.26 -2.36
N PRO A 237 -1.89 -12.04 -2.96
CA PRO A 237 -0.63 -12.11 -2.25
C PRO A 237 -0.31 -10.78 -1.57
N MET A 238 0.42 -10.86 -0.44
CA MET A 238 1.05 -9.69 0.19
C MET A 238 2.48 -9.98 0.58
N PHE A 239 3.38 -8.99 0.43
CA PHE A 239 4.76 -9.06 0.90
C PHE A 239 5.11 -7.79 1.68
N PHE A 240 5.87 -7.96 2.75
CA PHE A 240 6.32 -6.89 3.62
C PHE A 240 7.84 -7.03 3.83
N ILE A 241 8.62 -6.13 3.25
CA ILE A 241 10.07 -6.16 3.25
C ILE A 241 10.60 -4.90 3.92
N GLY A 242 11.30 -5.08 5.03
CA GLY A 242 11.87 -4.00 5.83
C GLY A 242 12.42 -4.54 7.15
N LYS A 243 13.13 -3.71 7.87
CA LYS A 243 13.77 -4.10 9.16
C LYS A 243 12.74 -4.40 10.26
N GLU A 244 11.50 -3.94 10.06
CA GLU A 244 10.38 -4.10 10.97
C GLU A 244 9.73 -5.48 10.87
N PHE A 245 9.99 -6.18 9.78
CA PHE A 245 9.38 -7.47 9.49
C PHE A 245 10.41 -8.60 9.67
N PRO A 246 10.04 -9.68 10.36
CA PRO A 246 10.88 -10.87 10.44
C PRO A 246 11.02 -11.50 9.05
N LYS A 247 12.20 -12.11 8.81
CA LYS A 247 12.51 -12.71 7.51
C LYS A 247 11.93 -14.12 7.41
N ALA A 248 11.49 -14.50 6.21
CA ALA A 248 11.00 -15.82 5.87
C ALA A 248 9.80 -16.28 6.75
N VAL A 249 8.94 -15.34 7.14
CA VAL A 249 7.73 -15.63 7.92
C VAL A 249 6.51 -15.54 7.03
N GLN A 250 5.70 -16.60 7.05
CA GLN A 250 4.41 -16.62 6.39
C GLN A 250 3.31 -16.13 7.33
N LEU A 251 2.48 -15.22 6.83
CA LEU A 251 1.35 -14.62 7.53
C LEU A 251 0.04 -15.11 6.92
N HIS A 252 -1.01 -15.14 7.71
CA HIS A 252 -2.34 -15.58 7.29
C HIS A 252 -3.42 -14.65 7.82
N GLY A 253 -4.59 -14.65 7.16
CA GLY A 253 -5.77 -13.92 7.61
C GLY A 253 -5.68 -12.40 7.42
N LEU A 254 -4.77 -11.92 6.58
CA LEU A 254 -4.66 -10.52 6.22
C LEU A 254 -5.72 -10.11 5.21
N THR A 255 -6.04 -8.82 5.22
CA THR A 255 -6.97 -8.20 4.27
C THR A 255 -6.39 -6.90 3.72
N LEU A 256 -6.97 -6.38 2.63
CA LEU A 256 -6.60 -5.06 2.10
C LEU A 256 -6.77 -3.94 3.13
N LEU A 257 -7.67 -4.10 4.09
CA LEU A 257 -7.93 -3.09 5.12
C LEU A 257 -6.74 -2.90 6.05
N ASP A 258 -5.87 -3.90 6.18
CA ASP A 258 -4.72 -3.90 7.09
C ASP A 258 -3.56 -3.03 6.59
N LEU A 259 -3.57 -2.63 5.32
CA LEU A 259 -2.47 -1.89 4.69
C LEU A 259 -2.34 -0.46 5.22
N ALA A 260 -3.43 0.33 5.26
CA ALA A 260 -3.36 1.70 5.76
C ALA A 260 -2.92 1.80 7.22
N PRO A 261 -3.46 1.00 8.17
CA PRO A 261 -2.97 1.02 9.55
C PRO A 261 -1.53 0.53 9.69
N THR A 262 -1.10 -0.44 8.87
CA THR A 262 0.31 -0.89 8.84
C THR A 262 1.25 0.22 8.39
N ILE A 263 0.91 0.92 7.31
CA ILE A 263 1.71 2.05 6.80
C ILE A 263 1.72 3.19 7.81
N ALA A 264 0.60 3.48 8.46
CA ALA A 264 0.52 4.49 9.51
C ALA A 264 1.47 4.18 10.67
N ASP A 265 1.48 2.93 11.16
CA ASP A 265 2.39 2.50 12.23
C ASP A 265 3.86 2.55 11.80
N LEU A 266 4.19 2.07 10.58
CA LEU A 266 5.54 2.15 10.02
C LEU A 266 6.06 3.59 9.97
N MET A 267 5.20 4.54 9.64
CA MET A 267 5.57 5.94 9.49
C MET A 267 5.34 6.77 10.77
N GLY A 268 4.88 6.15 11.85
CA GLY A 268 4.66 6.80 13.14
C GLY A 268 3.56 7.86 13.11
N ILE A 269 2.55 7.71 12.25
CA ILE A 269 1.42 8.64 12.13
C ILE A 269 0.17 8.06 12.80
N PRO A 270 -0.74 8.93 13.30
CA PRO A 270 -1.95 8.46 13.96
C PRO A 270 -2.88 7.71 13.01
N LYS A 271 -3.39 6.56 13.44
CA LYS A 271 -4.49 5.85 12.75
C LYS A 271 -5.81 6.62 12.92
N VAL A 272 -6.73 6.45 11.97
CA VAL A 272 -8.07 7.04 12.02
C VAL A 272 -9.00 6.08 12.77
N GLY A 273 -9.83 6.62 13.65
CA GLY A 273 -10.72 5.79 14.49
C GLY A 273 -11.83 5.05 13.72
N GLU A 274 -12.09 5.44 12.47
CA GLU A 274 -13.03 4.77 11.58
C GLU A 274 -12.42 3.61 10.78
N TRP A 275 -11.09 3.46 10.78
CA TRP A 275 -10.43 2.35 10.10
C TRP A 275 -10.75 1.02 10.76
N GLU A 276 -11.03 0.00 9.96
CA GLU A 276 -11.45 -1.32 10.42
C GLU A 276 -10.34 -2.37 10.36
N GLY A 277 -9.28 -2.10 9.59
CA GLY A 277 -8.12 -2.99 9.51
C GLY A 277 -7.22 -2.90 10.74
N THR A 278 -6.38 -3.90 10.88
CA THR A 278 -5.38 -4.03 11.95
C THR A 278 -3.98 -3.94 11.34
N SER A 279 -3.06 -3.25 12.01
CA SER A 279 -1.67 -3.21 11.54
C SER A 279 -1.05 -4.60 11.59
N VAL A 280 -0.37 -4.98 10.51
CA VAL A 280 0.39 -6.24 10.45
C VAL A 280 1.47 -6.29 11.54
N LEU A 281 2.03 -5.14 11.92
CA LEU A 281 3.01 -5.07 13.01
C LEU A 281 2.43 -5.52 14.36
N GLU A 282 1.14 -5.30 14.60
CA GLU A 282 0.45 -5.77 15.82
C GLU A 282 0.26 -7.29 15.84
N THR A 283 0.35 -7.95 14.69
CA THR A 283 0.20 -9.42 14.58
C THR A 283 1.52 -10.17 14.71
N LEU A 284 2.64 -9.46 14.71
CA LEU A 284 3.98 -10.03 14.79
C LEU A 284 4.50 -10.16 16.24
N ASP A 285 3.82 -9.56 17.21
CA ASP A 285 4.09 -9.65 18.65
C ASP A 285 3.42 -10.92 19.23
#